data_69f78c4d633d1c080773d5ec450ebe94
#
_entry.id   69f78c4d633d1c080773d5ec450ebe94
#
_cell.length_a   1.000
_cell.length_b   1.000
_cell.length_c   1.000
_cell.angle_alpha   90.00
_cell.angle_beta   90.00
_cell.angle_gamma   90.00
#
_symmetry.space_group_name_H-M   'P 1'
#
loop_
_entity.id
_entity.type
_entity.pdbx_description
1 polymer ?
#
loop_
_entity_poly.entity_id
_entity_poly.type
_entity_poly.pdbx_seq_one_letter_code
_entity_poly.pdbx_strand_id
1 'polypeptide(L)'
;MRLRMELFVEDMDVSVTFYRDLLGFRVERRADDYTSLHRGLVVLGLGPVAKLPEQAAGQGFTRHLLKGARGAGVEIVLELDDLDALRALYEDCRRRAVISEPLQMRPWGLYDFRLTDPDGYYLRITHGNAAA
;
A
#
# COMPACT_ATOMS: atom_id res chain seq x y z
N MET A 1 -21.06 -4.72 -2.63
CA MET A 1 -20.15 -3.82 -1.88
C MET A 1 -18.71 -4.11 -2.31
N ARG A 2 -17.91 -3.08 -2.51
CA ARG A 2 -16.47 -3.21 -2.88
C ARG A 2 -15.66 -2.31 -1.96
N LEU A 3 -14.49 -2.77 -1.56
CA LEU A 3 -13.54 -1.94 -0.83
C LEU A 3 -12.62 -1.23 -1.81
N ARG A 4 -12.48 0.06 -1.66
CA ARG A 4 -11.45 0.88 -2.29
C ARG A 4 -10.76 1.68 -1.20
N MET A 5 -9.44 1.68 -1.21
CA MET A 5 -8.66 2.45 -0.25
C MET A 5 -8.10 3.69 -0.93
N GLU A 6 -8.26 4.83 -0.28
CA GLU A 6 -7.66 6.08 -0.72
C GLU A 6 -6.47 6.40 0.17
N LEU A 7 -5.29 6.50 -0.43
CA LEU A 7 -4.06 6.89 0.26
C LEU A 7 -3.66 8.29 -0.19
N PHE A 8 -3.24 9.11 0.77
CA PHE A 8 -2.82 10.47 0.48
C PHE A 8 -1.30 10.52 0.45
N VAL A 9 -0.75 11.02 -0.65
CA VAL A 9 0.67 10.91 -1.00
C VAL A 9 1.30 12.29 -1.22
N GLU A 10 2.56 12.42 -0.82
CA GLU A 10 3.32 13.64 -1.01
C GLU A 10 3.76 13.83 -2.47
N ASP A 11 4.20 12.75 -3.12
CA ASP A 11 4.68 12.76 -4.49
C ASP A 11 3.99 11.66 -5.29
N MET A 12 3.13 12.06 -6.22
CA MET A 12 2.34 11.12 -7.02
C MET A 12 3.23 10.20 -7.85
N ASP A 13 4.27 10.72 -8.50
CA ASP A 13 5.14 9.92 -9.36
C ASP A 13 5.89 8.85 -8.56
N VAL A 14 6.41 9.22 -7.40
CA VAL A 14 7.11 8.28 -6.52
C VAL A 14 6.17 7.17 -6.04
N SER A 15 4.96 7.52 -5.65
CA SER A 15 3.97 6.54 -5.17
C SER A 15 3.47 5.63 -6.30
N VAL A 16 3.19 6.18 -7.47
CA VAL A 16 2.79 5.37 -8.64
C VAL A 16 3.90 4.40 -9.00
N THR A 17 5.15 4.84 -9.02
CA THR A 17 6.30 3.97 -9.29
C THR A 17 6.38 2.84 -8.28
N PHE A 18 6.20 3.14 -6.99
CA PHE A 18 6.22 2.12 -5.94
C PHE A 18 5.14 1.06 -6.15
N TYR A 19 3.90 1.46 -6.30
CA TYR A 19 2.79 0.51 -6.43
C TYR A 19 2.78 -0.20 -7.77
N ARG A 20 3.08 0.49 -8.85
CA ARG A 20 3.10 -0.11 -10.20
C ARG A 20 4.32 -0.97 -10.44
N ASP A 21 5.52 -0.41 -10.27
CA ASP A 21 6.75 -1.06 -10.72
C ASP A 21 7.29 -2.05 -9.69
N LEU A 22 7.09 -1.80 -8.40
CA LEU A 22 7.55 -2.70 -7.35
C LEU A 22 6.46 -3.70 -6.93
N LEU A 23 5.27 -3.21 -6.59
CA LEU A 23 4.19 -4.07 -6.10
C LEU A 23 3.29 -4.65 -7.19
N GLY A 24 3.53 -4.31 -8.47
CA GLY A 24 2.85 -4.94 -9.60
C GLY A 24 1.40 -4.50 -9.82
N PHE A 25 1.03 -3.34 -9.31
CA PHE A 25 -0.29 -2.79 -9.60
C PHE A 25 -0.36 -2.24 -11.02
N ARG A 26 -1.55 -2.23 -11.59
CA ARG A 26 -1.83 -1.60 -12.86
C ARG A 26 -2.51 -0.26 -12.64
N VAL A 27 -2.07 0.76 -13.38
CA VAL A 27 -2.75 2.06 -13.41
C VAL A 27 -4.00 1.92 -14.26
N GLU A 28 -5.17 2.18 -13.68
CA GLU A 28 -6.44 2.22 -14.40
C GLU A 28 -6.73 3.60 -14.96
N ARG A 29 -6.48 4.61 -14.13
CA ARG A 29 -6.74 5.99 -14.51
C ARG A 29 -5.70 6.87 -13.84
N ARG A 30 -5.16 7.81 -14.59
CA ARG A 30 -4.25 8.81 -14.05
C ARG A 30 -4.67 10.20 -14.51
N ALA A 31 -4.84 11.08 -13.53
CA ALA A 31 -5.07 12.50 -13.70
C ALA A 31 -4.10 13.27 -12.79
N ASP A 32 -4.02 14.58 -12.93
CA ASP A 32 -3.09 15.40 -12.16
C ASP A 32 -3.35 15.33 -10.65
N ASP A 33 -4.59 15.15 -10.26
CA ASP A 33 -5.02 15.18 -8.88
C ASP A 33 -5.51 13.82 -8.36
N TYR A 34 -5.33 12.74 -9.13
CA TYR A 34 -5.79 11.42 -8.71
C TYR A 34 -5.23 10.32 -9.60
N THR A 35 -4.83 9.21 -8.99
CA THR A 35 -4.46 7.99 -9.72
C THR A 35 -5.17 6.80 -9.10
N SER A 36 -5.81 5.99 -9.93
CA SER A 36 -6.43 4.73 -9.54
C SER A 36 -5.59 3.57 -10.05
N LEU A 37 -5.31 2.62 -9.17
CA LEU A 37 -4.54 1.41 -9.48
C LEU A 37 -5.27 0.19 -8.95
N HIS A 38 -5.00 -0.95 -9.57
CA HIS A 38 -5.52 -2.23 -9.09
C HIS A 38 -4.50 -3.35 -9.28
N ARG A 39 -4.59 -4.34 -8.41
CA ARG A 39 -3.96 -5.65 -8.58
C ARG A 39 -4.91 -6.70 -8.03
N GLY A 40 -5.35 -7.64 -8.87
CA GLY A 40 -6.38 -8.60 -8.48
C GLY A 40 -7.62 -7.89 -7.95
N LEU A 41 -8.01 -8.19 -6.72
CA LEU A 41 -9.18 -7.60 -6.06
C LEU A 41 -8.85 -6.33 -5.27
N VAL A 42 -7.59 -5.91 -5.26
CA VAL A 42 -7.17 -4.71 -4.51
C VAL A 42 -7.30 -3.49 -5.41
N VAL A 43 -8.03 -2.49 -4.92
CA VAL A 43 -8.19 -1.20 -5.60
C VAL A 43 -7.64 -0.10 -4.70
N LEU A 44 -6.69 0.68 -5.23
CA LEU A 44 -6.09 1.81 -4.53
C LEU A 44 -6.36 3.09 -5.31
N GLY A 45 -6.73 4.15 -4.60
CA GLY A 45 -6.71 5.50 -5.10
C GLY A 45 -5.58 6.26 -4.44
N LEU A 46 -4.83 7.02 -5.21
CA LEU A 46 -3.78 7.90 -4.70
C LEU A 46 -4.19 9.35 -4.93
N GLY A 47 -4.34 10.10 -3.85
CA GLY A 47 -4.65 11.53 -3.89
C GLY A 47 -3.47 12.35 -3.38
N PRO A 48 -3.12 13.47 -4.04
CA PRO A 48 -2.01 14.30 -3.58
C PRO A 48 -2.39 15.06 -2.31
N VAL A 49 -1.51 15.03 -1.31
CA VAL A 49 -1.68 15.81 -0.08
C VAL A 49 -1.89 17.29 -0.38
N ALA A 50 -1.21 17.80 -1.39
CA ALA A 50 -1.30 19.23 -1.77
C ALA A 50 -2.71 19.67 -2.16
N LYS A 51 -3.58 18.75 -2.56
CA LYS A 51 -4.97 19.04 -2.93
C LYS A 51 -5.95 18.95 -1.77
N LEU A 52 -5.49 18.47 -0.61
CA LEU A 52 -6.35 18.40 0.57
C LEU A 52 -6.48 19.78 1.21
N PRO A 53 -7.68 20.13 1.70
CA PRO A 53 -7.82 21.34 2.51
C PRO A 53 -7.07 21.16 3.82
N GLU A 54 -6.57 22.28 4.36
CA GLU A 54 -5.85 22.31 5.65
C GLU A 54 -6.76 21.81 6.76
N GLN A 55 -7.92 22.45 6.88
CA GLN A 55 -9.01 22.06 7.79
C GLN A 55 -10.31 22.23 7.03
N ALA A 56 -11.15 21.21 7.07
CA ALA A 56 -12.50 21.33 6.54
C ALA A 56 -13.45 21.71 7.68
N ALA A 57 -14.40 22.56 7.37
CA ALA A 57 -15.50 22.86 8.29
C ALA A 57 -16.45 21.65 8.34
N GLY A 58 -15.99 20.58 9.00
CA GLY A 58 -16.76 19.39 9.29
C GLY A 58 -16.96 18.43 8.11
N GLN A 59 -16.19 18.53 7.05
CA GLN A 59 -16.40 17.69 5.87
C GLN A 59 -15.11 17.12 5.30
N GLY A 60 -15.12 15.82 5.04
CA GLY A 60 -14.11 15.14 4.27
C GLY A 60 -12.76 15.02 4.96
N PHE A 61 -11.81 14.57 4.19
CA PHE A 61 -10.45 14.33 4.65
C PHE A 61 -9.61 15.60 4.51
N THR A 62 -8.80 15.91 5.52
CA THR A 62 -7.98 17.14 5.55
C THR A 62 -6.54 16.84 5.86
N ARG A 63 -5.64 17.76 5.52
CA ARG A 63 -4.21 17.65 5.87
C ARG A 63 -3.97 17.52 7.36
N HIS A 64 -4.83 18.11 8.18
CA HIS A 64 -4.72 18.00 9.63
C HIS A 64 -4.74 16.54 10.11
N LEU A 65 -5.51 15.68 9.45
CA LEU A 65 -5.58 14.25 9.78
C LEU A 65 -4.31 13.47 9.45
N LEU A 66 -3.40 14.07 8.67
CA LEU A 66 -2.14 13.44 8.30
C LEU A 66 -1.00 13.73 9.27
N LYS A 67 -1.27 14.42 10.35
CA LYS A 67 -0.27 14.66 11.42
C LYS A 67 -0.02 13.36 12.17
N GLY A 68 1.26 12.99 12.30
CA GLY A 68 1.66 11.74 12.94
C GLY A 68 1.85 10.60 11.96
N ALA A 69 1.83 9.37 12.46
CA ALA A 69 2.05 8.17 11.65
C ALA A 69 0.91 7.94 10.65
N ARG A 70 1.27 7.73 9.39
CA ARG A 70 0.30 7.44 8.34
C ARG A 70 -0.41 6.13 8.60
N GLY A 71 -1.75 6.14 8.49
CA GLY A 71 -2.55 4.94 8.66
C GLY A 71 -2.52 4.35 10.05
N ALA A 72 -2.28 5.15 11.08
CA ALA A 72 -2.25 4.67 12.47
C ALA A 72 -3.55 3.92 12.81
N GLY A 73 -3.40 2.74 13.40
CA GLY A 73 -4.53 1.89 13.75
C GLY A 73 -5.05 1.00 12.63
N VAL A 74 -4.46 1.07 11.43
CA VAL A 74 -4.82 0.22 10.29
C VAL A 74 -3.60 -0.56 9.82
N GLU A 75 -3.76 -1.86 9.63
CA GLU A 75 -2.78 -2.69 8.97
C GLU A 75 -3.29 -3.04 7.57
N ILE A 76 -2.55 -2.66 6.54
CA ILE A 76 -2.87 -3.02 5.16
C ILE A 76 -2.19 -4.34 4.85
N VAL A 77 -2.98 -5.38 4.63
CA VAL A 77 -2.47 -6.71 4.33
C VAL A 77 -2.73 -7.03 2.87
N LEU A 78 -1.66 -7.28 2.13
CA LEU A 78 -1.74 -7.70 0.73
C LEU A 78 -1.38 -9.18 0.66
N GLU A 79 -2.31 -9.99 0.15
CA GLU A 79 -2.16 -11.43 0.11
C GLU A 79 -1.92 -11.89 -1.31
N LEU A 80 -0.76 -12.51 -1.54
CA LEU A 80 -0.41 -13.13 -2.81
C LEU A 80 -0.95 -14.57 -2.86
N ASP A 81 -1.01 -15.14 -4.06
CA ASP A 81 -1.62 -16.45 -4.25
C ASP A 81 -0.87 -17.57 -3.53
N ASP A 82 0.46 -17.50 -3.51
CA ASP A 82 1.29 -18.55 -2.94
C ASP A 82 2.63 -18.02 -2.38
N LEU A 83 3.34 -18.92 -1.70
CA LEU A 83 4.62 -18.60 -1.08
C LEU A 83 5.71 -18.25 -2.09
N ASP A 84 5.70 -18.88 -3.27
CA ASP A 84 6.72 -18.58 -4.30
C ASP A 84 6.57 -17.17 -4.81
N ALA A 85 5.34 -16.71 -5.03
CA ALA A 85 5.06 -15.31 -5.40
C ALA A 85 5.52 -14.34 -4.30
N LEU A 86 5.29 -14.69 -3.04
CA LEU A 86 5.72 -13.88 -1.90
C LEU A 86 7.25 -13.78 -1.83
N ARG A 87 7.96 -14.88 -2.02
CA ARG A 87 9.43 -14.88 -2.02
C ARG A 87 10.01 -14.05 -3.14
N ALA A 88 9.44 -14.15 -4.33
CA ALA A 88 9.87 -13.37 -5.48
C ALA A 88 9.67 -11.86 -5.24
N LEU A 89 8.52 -11.48 -4.71
CA LEU A 89 8.25 -10.08 -4.38
C LEU A 89 9.17 -9.57 -3.27
N TYR A 90 9.43 -10.39 -2.25
CA TYR A 90 10.34 -10.01 -1.18
C TYR A 90 11.74 -9.70 -1.70
N GLU A 91 12.27 -10.50 -2.64
CA GLU A 91 13.58 -10.26 -3.24
C GLU A 91 13.65 -8.91 -3.95
N ASP A 92 12.59 -8.51 -4.64
CA ASP A 92 12.54 -7.19 -5.25
C ASP A 92 12.40 -6.07 -4.22
N CYS A 93 11.54 -6.26 -3.22
CA CYS A 93 11.29 -5.25 -2.20
C CYS A 93 12.50 -5.00 -1.30
N ARG A 94 13.23 -6.01 -0.91
CA ARG A 94 14.39 -5.83 -0.02
C ARG A 94 15.51 -5.00 -0.64
N ARG A 95 15.54 -4.90 -1.97
CA ARG A 95 16.51 -4.09 -2.69
C ARG A 95 16.03 -2.67 -2.96
N ARG A 96 14.71 -2.43 -2.92
CA ARG A 96 14.10 -1.20 -3.44
C ARG A 96 13.18 -0.49 -2.46
N ALA A 97 12.91 -1.07 -1.32
CA ALA A 97 11.97 -0.53 -0.35
C ALA A 97 12.54 -0.57 1.07
N VAL A 98 11.86 0.12 1.97
CA VAL A 98 12.20 0.11 3.40
C VAL A 98 11.51 -1.08 4.05
N ILE A 99 12.28 -2.13 4.35
CA ILE A 99 11.79 -3.33 5.02
C ILE A 99 11.75 -3.08 6.53
N SER A 100 10.55 -3.19 7.12
CA SER A 100 10.36 -3.09 8.57
C SER A 100 10.65 -4.41 9.27
N GLU A 101 10.21 -5.53 8.66
CA GLU A 101 10.49 -6.86 9.13
C GLU A 101 10.75 -7.80 7.94
N PRO A 102 11.82 -8.62 8.02
CA PRO A 102 12.18 -9.52 6.93
C PRO A 102 11.17 -10.66 6.76
N LEU A 103 11.25 -11.34 5.62
CA LEU A 103 10.45 -12.52 5.34
C LEU A 103 10.73 -13.60 6.38
N GLN A 104 9.69 -14.05 7.05
CA GLN A 104 9.78 -15.11 8.05
C GLN A 104 8.43 -15.79 8.24
N MET A 105 8.47 -17.03 8.72
CA MET A 105 7.27 -17.75 9.10
C MET A 105 6.73 -17.20 10.43
N ARG A 106 5.42 -17.03 10.48
CA ARG A 106 4.72 -16.56 11.68
C ARG A 106 4.13 -17.74 12.46
N PRO A 107 3.80 -17.54 13.75
CA PRO A 107 3.23 -18.62 14.55
C PRO A 107 1.95 -19.24 14.01
N TRP A 108 1.20 -18.51 13.18
CA TRP A 108 -0.03 -19.02 12.54
C TRP A 108 0.21 -19.82 11.26
N GLY A 109 1.48 -20.08 10.90
CA GLY A 109 1.83 -20.99 9.80
C GLY A 109 1.98 -20.37 8.43
N LEU A 110 1.87 -19.06 8.29
CA LEU A 110 2.09 -18.34 7.05
C LEU A 110 3.36 -17.49 7.14
N TYR A 111 3.99 -17.26 5.99
CA TYR A 111 5.09 -16.33 5.87
C TYR A 111 4.56 -14.93 5.61
N ASP A 112 5.26 -13.94 6.07
CA ASP A 112 5.07 -12.55 5.66
C ASP A 112 6.37 -11.76 5.76
N PHE A 113 6.38 -10.61 5.11
CA PHE A 113 7.34 -9.55 5.37
C PHE A 113 6.58 -8.22 5.47
N ARG A 114 7.24 -7.21 6.03
CA ARG A 114 6.60 -5.93 6.29
C ARG A 114 7.47 -4.80 5.80
N LEU A 115 6.83 -3.80 5.22
CA LEU A 115 7.52 -2.65 4.64
C LEU A 115 6.66 -1.40 4.78
N THR A 116 7.28 -0.26 4.52
CA THR A 116 6.55 1.00 4.40
C THR A 116 6.61 1.48 2.97
N ASP A 117 5.54 2.14 2.53
CA ASP A 117 5.52 2.82 1.25
C ASP A 117 6.26 4.17 1.33
N PRO A 118 6.39 4.94 0.23
CA PRO A 118 7.12 6.21 0.25
C PRO A 118 6.61 7.25 1.25
N ASP A 119 5.33 7.16 1.63
CA ASP A 119 4.73 8.09 2.60
C ASP A 119 4.72 7.55 4.03
N GLY A 120 5.22 6.32 4.24
CA GLY A 120 5.23 5.70 5.54
C GLY A 120 4.00 4.88 5.87
N TYR A 121 3.12 4.60 4.91
CA TYR A 121 2.03 3.65 5.13
C TYR A 121 2.61 2.25 5.32
N TYR A 122 2.17 1.61 6.39
CA TYR A 122 2.65 0.28 6.77
C TYR A 122 1.90 -0.80 5.98
N LEU A 123 2.66 -1.70 5.38
CA LEU A 123 2.13 -2.81 4.60
C LEU A 123 2.67 -4.13 5.14
N ARG A 124 1.78 -5.12 5.27
CA ARG A 124 2.16 -6.51 5.50
C ARG A 124 1.84 -7.30 4.24
N ILE A 125 2.84 -7.98 3.70
CA ILE A 125 2.68 -8.80 2.50
C ILE A 125 2.77 -10.25 2.91
N THR A 126 1.73 -11.02 2.60
CA THR A 126 1.62 -12.43 2.95
C THR A 126 1.15 -13.24 1.74
N HIS A 127 0.80 -14.51 1.96
CA HIS A 127 0.32 -15.39 0.90
C HIS A 127 -0.93 -16.13 1.34
N GLY A 128 -1.69 -16.62 0.37
CA GLY A 128 -2.83 -17.44 0.64
C GLY A 128 -2.43 -18.78 1.21
N ASN A 129 -3.39 -19.42 1.87
CA ASN A 129 -3.21 -20.76 2.35
C ASN A 129 -3.39 -21.75 1.18
N ALA A 130 -2.27 -22.16 0.59
CA ALA A 130 -2.27 -23.07 -0.55
C ALA A 130 -2.84 -24.47 -0.21
N ALA A 131 -3.07 -24.75 1.05
CA ALA A 131 -3.65 -26.01 1.48
C ALA A 131 -5.19 -26.00 1.51
N ALA A 132 -5.78 -24.87 1.19
CA ALA A 132 -7.23 -24.75 1.13
C ALA A 132 -7.78 -25.44 -0.13
#